data_1ec0fc65027802038bb3da836e32f1ec
#
_entry.id   1ec0fc65027802038bb3da836e32f1ec
#
_cell.length_a   1.000
_cell.length_b   1.000
_cell.length_c   1.000
_cell.angle_alpha   90.00
_cell.angle_beta   90.00
_cell.angle_gamma   90.00
#
_symmetry.space_group_name_H-M   'P 1'
#
loop_
_entity.id
_entity.type
_entity.pdbx_description
1 polymer ?
#
loop_
_entity_poly.entity_id
_entity_poly.type
_entity_poly.pdbx_seq_one_letter_code
_entity_poly.pdbx_strand_id
1 'polypeptide(L)'
;MTEVLSGCPFCNPAPGAIIAGNALAVALSDAYPVSPGHALIVPRRHIASWFEVSAAEREALMALVDEVKERLDHDRRPDGYNIGMNVGAAAGQTVMHFHLHLIPRFAGDVDDPTGG
;
A
#
# COMPACT_ATOMS: atom_id res chain seq x y z
N MET A 1 16.92 -4.65 13.63
CA MET A 1 16.25 -5.94 13.38
C MET A 1 14.78 -5.67 13.07
N THR A 2 14.25 -6.28 12.04
CA THR A 2 12.85 -6.10 11.63
C THR A 2 11.96 -7.04 12.44
N GLU A 3 10.89 -6.51 13.05
CA GLU A 3 9.88 -7.32 13.69
C GLU A 3 9.00 -7.95 12.62
N VAL A 4 8.83 -9.26 12.67
CA VAL A 4 8.03 -10.04 11.73
C VAL A 4 7.15 -11.01 12.50
N LEU A 5 5.85 -11.01 12.21
CA LEU A 5 4.88 -11.93 12.80
C LEU A 5 4.49 -12.99 11.77
N SER A 6 4.64 -14.26 12.14
CA SER A 6 4.42 -15.39 11.23
C SER A 6 2.99 -15.45 10.65
N GLY A 7 1.99 -14.97 11.39
CA GLY A 7 0.60 -14.96 10.93
C GLY A 7 0.19 -13.71 10.14
N CYS A 8 1.08 -12.74 9.98
CA CYS A 8 0.76 -11.49 9.31
C CYS A 8 1.00 -11.60 7.79
N PRO A 9 -0.02 -11.35 6.95
CA PRO A 9 0.16 -11.45 5.49
C PRO A 9 1.13 -10.41 4.92
N PHE A 10 1.32 -9.27 5.62
CA PHE A 10 2.24 -8.24 5.15
C PHE A 10 3.66 -8.42 5.66
N CYS A 11 3.84 -9.16 6.77
CA CYS A 11 5.16 -9.62 7.20
C CYS A 11 5.67 -10.75 6.30
N ASN A 12 4.75 -11.58 5.81
CA ASN A 12 5.03 -12.79 5.04
C ASN A 12 4.24 -12.78 3.73
N PRO A 13 4.52 -11.83 2.80
CA PRO A 13 3.77 -11.77 1.56
C PRO A 13 4.08 -12.96 0.66
N ALA A 14 3.08 -13.38 -0.12
CA ALA A 14 3.30 -14.39 -1.16
C ALA A 14 4.33 -13.83 -2.17
N PRO A 15 5.29 -14.66 -2.63
CA PRO A 15 6.33 -14.17 -3.56
C PRO A 15 5.78 -13.48 -4.81
N GLY A 16 4.69 -13.99 -5.37
CA GLY A 16 4.07 -13.39 -6.54
C GLY A 16 3.35 -12.06 -6.29
N ALA A 17 3.14 -11.68 -5.03
CA ALA A 17 2.48 -10.44 -4.67
C ALA A 17 3.44 -9.25 -4.58
N ILE A 18 4.75 -9.50 -4.52
CA ILE A 18 5.75 -8.45 -4.34
C ILE A 18 5.98 -7.71 -5.65
N ILE A 19 5.76 -6.38 -5.64
CA ILE A 19 5.95 -5.51 -6.80
C ILE A 19 7.35 -4.91 -6.80
N ALA A 20 7.78 -4.38 -5.66
CA ALA A 20 9.04 -3.65 -5.50
C ALA A 20 9.39 -3.57 -4.03
N GLY A 21 10.59 -3.13 -3.71
CA GLY A 21 10.99 -2.95 -2.32
C GLY A 21 12.25 -2.13 -2.19
N ASN A 22 12.48 -1.67 -0.98
CA ASN A 22 13.72 -1.04 -0.57
C ASN A 22 14.11 -1.55 0.82
N ALA A 23 15.07 -0.91 1.48
CA ALA A 23 15.60 -1.40 2.75
C ALA A 23 14.53 -1.50 3.87
N LEU A 24 13.58 -0.57 3.89
CA LEU A 24 12.63 -0.43 5.01
C LEU A 24 11.17 -0.72 4.63
N ALA A 25 10.86 -0.82 3.35
CA ALA A 25 9.48 -0.96 2.89
C ALA A 25 9.37 -1.90 1.70
N VAL A 26 8.16 -2.38 1.46
CA VAL A 26 7.86 -3.26 0.33
C VAL A 26 6.50 -2.88 -0.25
N ALA A 27 6.37 -3.00 -1.56
CA ALA A 27 5.13 -2.79 -2.28
C ALA A 27 4.54 -4.13 -2.70
N LEU A 28 3.25 -4.31 -2.44
CA LEU A 28 2.53 -5.56 -2.66
C LEU A 28 1.29 -5.30 -3.54
N SER A 29 0.93 -6.30 -4.34
CA SER A 29 -0.39 -6.31 -5.00
C SER A 29 -1.45 -6.64 -3.95
N ASP A 30 -2.56 -5.90 -3.94
CA ASP A 30 -3.68 -6.21 -3.06
C ASP A 30 -4.36 -7.49 -3.54
N ALA A 31 -4.61 -8.44 -2.62
CA ALA A 31 -5.29 -9.69 -2.93
C ALA A 31 -6.77 -9.47 -3.31
N TYR A 32 -7.36 -8.37 -2.85
CA TYR A 32 -8.76 -8.00 -3.11
C TYR A 32 -8.80 -6.58 -3.70
N PRO A 33 -8.31 -6.40 -4.92
CA PRO A 33 -8.13 -5.07 -5.47
C PRO A 33 -9.46 -4.35 -5.72
N VAL A 34 -9.51 -3.08 -5.33
CA VAL A 34 -10.63 -2.20 -5.62
C VAL A 34 -10.63 -1.84 -7.11
N SER A 35 -9.44 -1.77 -7.69
CA SER A 35 -9.22 -1.41 -9.08
C SER A 35 -7.99 -2.16 -9.61
N PRO A 36 -7.91 -2.44 -10.91
CA PRO A 36 -6.71 -3.10 -11.46
C PRO A 36 -5.45 -2.31 -11.14
N GLY A 37 -4.46 -3.02 -10.57
CA GLY A 37 -3.20 -2.40 -10.17
C GLY A 37 -3.16 -1.85 -8.74
N HIS A 38 -4.23 -2.02 -7.96
CA HIS A 38 -4.27 -1.62 -6.55
C HIS A 38 -3.07 -2.17 -5.80
N ALA A 39 -2.23 -1.30 -5.28
CA ALA A 39 -1.02 -1.65 -4.56
C ALA A 39 -1.11 -1.25 -3.09
N LEU A 40 -0.39 -2.01 -2.26
CA LEU A 40 -0.20 -1.71 -0.84
C LEU A 40 1.26 -1.42 -0.62
N ILE A 41 1.57 -0.33 0.06
CA ILE A 41 2.93 0.03 0.42
C ILE A 41 3.06 -0.13 1.93
N VAL A 42 3.93 -1.02 2.38
CA VAL A 42 4.01 -1.41 3.79
C VAL A 42 5.43 -1.32 4.32
N PRO A 43 5.61 -0.92 5.60
CA PRO A 43 6.93 -1.04 6.22
C PRO A 43 7.24 -2.53 6.46
N ARG A 44 8.53 -2.88 6.43
CA ARG A 44 8.93 -4.26 6.73
C ARG A 44 8.73 -4.60 8.20
N ARG A 45 8.91 -3.59 9.08
CA ARG A 45 8.69 -3.74 10.51
C ARG A 45 7.19 -3.84 10.80
N HIS A 46 6.80 -4.77 11.66
CA HIS A 46 5.38 -4.95 12.03
C HIS A 46 4.96 -3.85 13.01
N ILE A 47 4.30 -2.82 12.49
CA ILE A 47 3.70 -1.74 13.27
C ILE A 47 2.30 -1.48 12.73
N ALA A 48 1.37 -1.16 13.60
CA ALA A 48 -0.04 -1.05 13.20
C ALA A 48 -0.39 0.34 12.66
N SER A 49 0.22 1.39 13.21
CA SER A 49 -0.23 2.77 13.00
C SER A 49 0.79 3.61 12.25
N TRP A 50 0.29 4.47 11.36
CA TRP A 50 1.09 5.53 10.74
C TRP A 50 1.87 6.35 11.78
N PHE A 51 1.28 6.56 12.96
CA PHE A 51 1.90 7.37 13.99
C PHE A 51 3.07 6.70 14.67
N GLU A 52 3.27 5.41 14.44
CA GLU A 52 4.42 4.65 14.91
C GLU A 52 5.52 4.51 13.86
N VAL A 53 5.23 4.92 12.62
CA VAL A 53 6.19 4.86 11.51
C VAL A 53 7.28 5.90 11.74
N SER A 54 8.56 5.48 11.66
CA SER A 54 9.69 6.40 11.82
C SER A 54 9.84 7.33 10.61
N ALA A 55 10.61 8.41 10.79
CA ALA A 55 10.91 9.32 9.69
C ALA A 55 11.59 8.61 8.51
N ALA A 56 12.54 7.74 8.80
CA ALA A 56 13.23 6.97 7.76
C ALA A 56 12.28 6.01 7.03
N GLU A 57 11.37 5.37 7.77
CA GLU A 57 10.35 4.51 7.18
C GLU A 57 9.39 5.30 6.30
N ARG A 58 8.99 6.50 6.73
CA ARG A 58 8.11 7.37 5.94
C ARG A 58 8.76 7.75 4.60
N GLU A 59 10.05 8.08 4.61
CA GLU A 59 10.79 8.34 3.38
C GLU A 59 10.82 7.12 2.47
N ALA A 60 11.06 5.93 3.03
CA ALA A 60 11.10 4.69 2.27
C ALA A 60 9.74 4.36 1.65
N LEU A 61 8.65 4.58 2.40
CA LEU A 61 7.29 4.38 1.91
C LEU A 61 6.97 5.33 0.76
N MET A 62 7.31 6.62 0.91
CA MET A 62 7.05 7.62 -0.12
C MET A 62 7.86 7.35 -1.39
N ALA A 63 9.10 6.90 -1.26
CA ALA A 63 9.91 6.51 -2.42
C ALA A 63 9.25 5.38 -3.20
N LEU A 64 8.67 4.40 -2.51
CA LEU A 64 7.96 3.31 -3.17
C LEU A 64 6.64 3.76 -3.81
N VAL A 65 5.94 4.69 -3.19
CA VAL A 65 4.73 5.27 -3.81
C VAL A 65 5.08 5.85 -5.19
N ASP A 66 6.15 6.63 -5.25
CA ASP A 66 6.57 7.24 -6.51
C ASP A 66 7.02 6.20 -7.54
N GLU A 67 7.80 5.21 -7.10
CA GLU A 67 8.28 4.14 -7.99
C GLU A 67 7.12 3.30 -8.54
N VAL A 68 6.18 2.89 -7.71
CA VAL A 68 5.05 2.07 -8.12
C VAL A 68 4.09 2.87 -9.00
N LYS A 69 3.86 4.14 -8.66
CA LYS A 69 3.05 5.02 -9.50
C LYS A 69 3.62 5.12 -10.92
N GLU A 70 4.94 5.27 -11.03
CA GLU A 70 5.60 5.35 -12.34
C GLU A 70 5.38 4.08 -13.16
N ARG A 71 5.46 2.90 -12.52
CA ARG A 71 5.17 1.63 -13.18
C ARG A 71 3.70 1.53 -13.60
N LEU A 72 2.77 1.94 -12.73
CA LEU A 72 1.34 1.91 -13.02
C LEU A 72 0.97 2.88 -14.15
N ASP A 73 1.58 4.06 -14.20
CA ASP A 73 1.38 5.02 -15.28
C ASP A 73 1.76 4.41 -16.63
N HIS A 74 2.88 3.68 -16.65
CA HIS A 74 3.37 3.03 -17.87
C HIS A 74 2.49 1.84 -18.26
N ASP A 75 2.16 0.98 -17.30
CA ASP A 75 1.52 -0.31 -17.59
C ASP A 75 0.00 -0.22 -17.76
N ARG A 76 -0.66 0.70 -17.05
CA ARG A 76 -2.12 0.77 -16.98
C ARG A 76 -2.71 2.11 -17.40
N ARG A 77 -1.91 3.16 -17.43
CA ARG A 77 -2.33 4.51 -17.83
C ARG A 77 -3.60 4.98 -17.13
N PRO A 78 -3.65 4.96 -15.78
CA PRO A 78 -4.84 5.40 -15.06
C PRO A 78 -5.09 6.90 -15.24
N ASP A 79 -6.35 7.29 -15.00
CA ASP A 79 -6.76 8.70 -15.08
C ASP A 79 -6.50 9.45 -13.77
N GLY A 80 -6.32 8.71 -12.67
CA GLY A 80 -6.06 9.29 -11.36
C GLY A 80 -5.69 8.24 -10.34
N TYR A 81 -5.51 8.68 -9.10
CA TYR A 81 -5.15 7.78 -7.99
C TYR A 81 -5.90 8.18 -6.73
N ASN A 82 -6.28 7.18 -5.93
CA ASN A 82 -6.57 7.38 -4.53
C ASN A 82 -5.36 6.89 -3.74
N ILE A 83 -4.85 7.73 -2.85
CA ILE A 83 -3.74 7.41 -1.97
C ILE A 83 -4.21 7.65 -0.55
N GLY A 84 -4.12 6.64 0.30
CA GLY A 84 -4.62 6.80 1.66
C GLY A 84 -4.27 5.66 2.58
N MET A 85 -4.58 5.85 3.84
CA MET A 85 -4.30 4.90 4.90
C MET A 85 -5.44 4.93 5.93
N ASN A 86 -5.65 3.79 6.56
CA ASN A 86 -6.61 3.67 7.65
C ASN A 86 -5.84 3.38 8.93
N VAL A 87 -6.12 4.14 9.97
CA VAL A 87 -5.45 3.99 11.27
C VAL A 87 -6.50 3.62 12.31
N GLY A 88 -6.44 2.38 12.79
CA GLY A 88 -7.36 1.84 13.78
C GLY A 88 -8.59 1.19 13.16
N ALA A 89 -9.18 0.24 13.88
CA ALA A 89 -10.36 -0.50 13.44
C ALA A 89 -11.55 0.42 13.16
N ALA A 90 -11.74 1.46 13.97
CA ALA A 90 -12.82 2.43 13.79
C ALA A 90 -12.71 3.21 12.48
N ALA A 91 -11.52 3.30 11.91
CA ALA A 91 -11.28 3.95 10.62
C ALA A 91 -11.26 2.96 9.46
N GLY A 92 -11.55 1.68 9.71
CA GLY A 92 -11.62 0.66 8.67
C GLY A 92 -10.36 -0.17 8.48
N GLN A 93 -9.39 -0.07 9.39
CA GLN A 93 -8.19 -0.90 9.31
C GLN A 93 -8.54 -2.34 9.68
N THR A 94 -8.30 -3.27 8.76
CA THR A 94 -8.62 -4.70 8.94
C THR A 94 -7.39 -5.56 9.24
N VAL A 95 -6.23 -5.17 8.73
CA VAL A 95 -4.95 -5.83 9.01
C VAL A 95 -4.12 -4.91 9.89
N MET A 96 -3.70 -5.39 11.05
CA MET A 96 -2.96 -4.58 12.03
C MET A 96 -1.45 -4.57 11.76
N HIS A 97 -1.12 -4.36 10.51
CA HIS A 97 0.19 -4.00 10.01
C HIS A 97 -0.06 -2.79 9.11
N PHE A 98 0.59 -1.67 9.40
CA PHE A 98 0.36 -0.44 8.66
C PHE A 98 0.49 -0.68 7.16
N HIS A 99 -0.46 -0.15 6.38
CA HIS A 99 -0.39 -0.21 4.93
C HIS A 99 -1.01 1.05 4.32
N LEU A 100 -0.33 1.55 3.29
CA LEU A 100 -0.78 2.68 2.52
C LEU A 100 -1.33 2.14 1.20
N HIS A 101 -2.56 2.55 0.86
CA HIS A 101 -3.18 2.17 -0.40
C HIS A 101 -2.75 3.11 -1.51
N LEU A 102 -2.34 2.55 -2.63
CA LEU A 102 -2.14 3.27 -3.89
C LEU A 102 -3.07 2.63 -4.91
N ILE A 103 -4.16 3.32 -5.22
CA ILE A 103 -5.25 2.76 -6.03
C ILE A 103 -5.35 3.55 -7.33
N PRO A 104 -4.99 2.94 -8.47
CA PRO A 104 -5.21 3.57 -9.76
C PRO A 104 -6.71 3.66 -10.03
N ARG A 105 -7.14 4.80 -10.55
CA ARG A 105 -8.55 5.03 -10.84
C ARG A 105 -8.71 5.37 -12.32
N PHE A 106 -9.82 4.93 -12.88
CA PHE A 106 -10.12 5.11 -14.30
C PHE A 106 -11.44 5.85 -14.43
N ALA A 107 -11.51 6.79 -15.38
CA ALA A 107 -12.73 7.58 -15.59
C ALA A 107 -13.93 6.66 -15.82
N GLY A 108 -15.00 6.87 -15.03
CA GLY A 108 -16.22 6.06 -15.13
C GLY A 108 -16.16 4.70 -14.42
N ASP A 109 -15.11 4.42 -13.65
CA ASP A 109 -15.00 3.13 -12.92
C ASP A 109 -16.03 2.97 -11.80
N VAL A 110 -16.52 4.10 -11.27
CA VAL A 110 -17.68 4.16 -10.36
C VAL A 110 -18.54 5.36 -10.74
N ASP A 111 -19.81 5.36 -10.32
CA ASP A 111 -20.74 6.46 -10.66
C ASP A 111 -20.34 7.76 -9.98
N ASP A 112 -19.97 7.71 -8.69
CA ASP A 112 -19.54 8.88 -7.93
C ASP A 112 -18.28 8.54 -7.14
N PRO A 113 -17.08 9.00 -7.58
CA PRO A 113 -15.84 8.72 -6.87
C PRO A 113 -15.61 9.61 -5.65
N THR A 114 -16.46 10.60 -5.40
CA THR A 114 -16.30 11.54 -4.28
C THR A 114 -16.28 10.77 -2.94
N GLY A 115 -15.35 11.15 -2.07
CA GLY A 115 -15.23 10.53 -0.74
C GLY A 115 -14.30 9.33 -0.71
N GLY A 116 -13.64 9.06 -1.83
CA GLY A 116 -12.68 7.97 -1.91
C GLY A 116 -13.29 6.61 -2.13
#